data_8d6b37bfd7eabe5a39852c4dc99150aa
#
_entry.id   8d6b37bfd7eabe5a39852c4dc99150aa
#
_cell.length_a   1.000
_cell.length_b   1.000
_cell.length_c   1.000
_cell.angle_alpha   90.00
_cell.angle_beta   90.00
_cell.angle_gamma   90.00
#
_symmetry.space_group_name_H-M   'P 1'
#
loop_
_entity.id
_entity.type
_entity.pdbx_description
1 polymer ?
#
loop_
_entity_poly.entity_id
_entity_poly.type
_entity_poly.pdbx_seq_one_letter_code
_entity_poly.pdbx_strand_id
1 'polypeptide(L)'
;IRLRRFLDLQLRLYSQQPGDRTAALYGATVLQMCQAPLGLWHLHGSMQSLSDQLVMALQRDGGRVHLRHRAVKLERDHDLAEWLVTVDAHAQGKLRLKASEIVCSLPPQCLPGLIPDPQQMPEAYRNHLDTLKAPSGAIVFYGAVERHYLPDDCPGHLQRDEESPGSLFLSVSHDGDGRAPEGQATVIASVFTSPEGWLDLDEKAYQKRKKDLRNS
;
A
#
# COMPACT_ATOMS: atom_id res chain seq x y z
N ILE A 1 30.77 -8.96 1.59
CA ILE A 1 29.57 -9.68 2.05
C ILE A 1 28.67 -8.74 2.89
N ARG A 2 29.17 -8.04 3.91
CA ARG A 2 28.36 -7.17 4.79
C ARG A 2 27.69 -6.01 4.04
N LEU A 3 28.43 -5.28 3.19
CA LEU A 3 27.90 -4.17 2.43
C LEU A 3 26.77 -4.62 1.47
N ARG A 4 26.97 -5.73 0.76
CA ARG A 4 25.93 -6.28 -0.11
C ARG A 4 24.64 -6.58 0.65
N ARG A 5 24.76 -7.26 1.81
CA ARG A 5 23.61 -7.58 2.67
C ARG A 5 22.90 -6.31 3.16
N PHE A 6 23.67 -5.29 3.56
CA PHE A 6 23.09 -3.99 3.94
C PHE A 6 22.32 -3.34 2.79
N LEU A 7 22.91 -3.28 1.59
CA LEU A 7 22.24 -2.71 0.42
C LEU A 7 20.99 -3.52 0.04
N ASP A 8 21.07 -4.84 0.07
CA ASP A 8 19.91 -5.71 -0.19
C ASP A 8 18.76 -5.44 0.79
N LEU A 9 19.04 -5.25 2.08
CA LEU A 9 18.04 -4.89 3.07
C LEU A 9 17.37 -3.56 2.75
N GLN A 10 18.17 -2.53 2.46
CA GLN A 10 17.64 -1.21 2.12
C GLN A 10 16.78 -1.25 0.84
N LEU A 11 17.25 -1.92 -0.19
CA LEU A 11 16.52 -2.03 -1.45
C LEU A 11 15.22 -2.82 -1.30
N ARG A 12 15.21 -3.92 -0.55
CA ARG A 12 14.00 -4.73 -0.29
C ARG A 12 12.90 -3.93 0.38
N LEU A 13 13.23 -2.97 1.25
CA LEU A 13 12.24 -2.12 1.90
C LEU A 13 11.40 -1.32 0.90
N TYR A 14 12.00 -0.87 -0.20
CA TYR A 14 11.35 -0.02 -1.20
C TYR A 14 10.91 -0.76 -2.46
N SER A 15 11.80 -1.60 -3.02
CA SER A 15 11.50 -2.34 -4.25
C SER A 15 10.71 -3.63 -4.01
N GLN A 16 10.70 -4.12 -2.76
CA GLN A 16 10.16 -5.42 -2.36
C GLN A 16 10.80 -6.59 -3.13
N GLN A 17 11.98 -6.34 -3.71
CA GLN A 17 12.78 -7.30 -4.46
C GLN A 17 14.22 -7.29 -3.95
N PRO A 18 14.96 -8.39 -4.09
CA PRO A 18 16.39 -8.39 -3.81
C PRO A 18 17.15 -7.47 -4.78
N GLY A 19 18.34 -7.04 -4.37
CA GLY A 19 19.13 -6.05 -5.12
C GLY A 19 19.47 -6.47 -6.56
N ASP A 20 19.64 -7.78 -6.81
CA ASP A 20 19.90 -8.33 -8.16
C ASP A 20 18.67 -8.29 -9.09
N ARG A 21 17.48 -8.04 -8.54
CA ARG A 21 16.22 -7.86 -9.28
C ARG A 21 15.68 -6.44 -9.23
N THR A 22 16.38 -5.55 -8.54
CA THR A 22 16.01 -4.14 -8.44
C THR A 22 16.71 -3.35 -9.55
N ALA A 23 15.95 -2.57 -10.32
CA ALA A 23 16.53 -1.71 -11.36
C ALA A 23 17.55 -0.74 -10.74
N ALA A 24 18.76 -0.67 -11.29
CA ALA A 24 19.86 0.08 -10.72
C ALA A 24 19.54 1.57 -10.51
N LEU A 25 18.88 2.21 -11.47
CA LEU A 25 18.46 3.61 -11.37
C LEU A 25 17.48 3.82 -10.22
N TYR A 26 16.48 2.94 -10.08
CA TYR A 26 15.53 2.98 -8.97
C TYR A 26 16.26 2.78 -7.62
N GLY A 27 17.13 1.78 -7.53
CA GLY A 27 17.93 1.52 -6.33
C GLY A 27 18.78 2.72 -5.92
N ALA A 28 19.47 3.36 -6.85
CA ALA A 28 20.26 4.57 -6.60
C ALA A 28 19.39 5.71 -6.07
N THR A 29 18.21 5.94 -6.68
CA THR A 29 17.28 7.00 -6.27
C THR A 29 16.79 6.79 -4.84
N VAL A 30 16.33 5.59 -4.48
CA VAL A 30 15.80 5.34 -3.13
C VAL A 30 16.89 5.40 -2.07
N LEU A 31 18.09 4.91 -2.36
CA LEU A 31 19.23 5.03 -1.44
C LEU A 31 19.62 6.49 -1.22
N GLN A 32 19.55 7.33 -2.24
CA GLN A 32 19.82 8.76 -2.13
C GLN A 32 18.74 9.48 -1.31
N MET A 33 17.45 9.17 -1.54
CA MET A 33 16.34 9.81 -0.84
C MET A 33 16.37 9.56 0.67
N CYS A 34 16.89 8.43 1.12
CA CYS A 34 16.98 8.08 2.54
C CYS A 34 18.14 8.72 3.27
N GLN A 35 19.04 9.43 2.57
CA GLN A 35 20.25 10.03 3.12
C GLN A 35 20.10 11.53 3.33
N ALA A 36 20.85 12.06 4.31
CA ALA A 36 20.97 13.49 4.49
C ALA A 36 21.58 14.16 3.22
N PRO A 37 21.18 15.39 2.87
CA PRO A 37 20.28 16.28 3.63
C PRO A 37 18.79 16.04 3.42
N LEU A 38 18.39 15.19 2.46
CA LEU A 38 16.98 14.94 2.16
C LEU A 38 16.30 14.16 3.31
N GLY A 39 16.74 12.93 3.56
CA GLY A 39 16.23 12.08 4.62
C GLY A 39 14.74 11.71 4.48
N LEU A 40 14.25 11.01 5.49
CA LEU A 40 12.82 10.69 5.63
C LEU A 40 12.20 11.62 6.68
N TRP A 41 10.93 11.99 6.45
CA TRP A 41 10.21 12.89 7.34
C TRP A 41 9.03 12.17 7.97
N HIS A 42 8.82 12.39 9.25
CA HIS A 42 7.61 11.97 9.94
C HIS A 42 6.57 13.10 9.88
N LEU A 43 5.35 12.72 9.51
CA LEU A 43 4.22 13.64 9.56
C LEU A 43 3.69 13.69 11.00
N HIS A 44 3.52 14.89 11.52
CA HIS A 44 2.86 15.08 12.82
C HIS A 44 1.42 14.55 12.76
N GLY A 45 1.05 13.71 13.70
CA GLY A 45 -0.23 13.04 13.75
C GLY A 45 -0.24 11.66 13.11
N SER A 46 0.08 11.48 11.88
CA SER A 46 0.25 10.20 11.15
C SER A 46 0.19 10.42 9.62
N MET A 47 0.29 9.34 8.84
CA MET A 47 0.00 9.35 7.40
C MET A 47 -1.46 9.75 7.08
N GLN A 48 -2.39 9.62 8.02
CA GLN A 48 -3.77 10.08 7.87
C GLN A 48 -3.82 11.59 7.62
N SER A 49 -2.95 12.37 8.26
CA SER A 49 -2.85 13.82 8.06
C SER A 49 -2.63 14.20 6.59
N LEU A 50 -1.84 13.41 5.85
CA LEU A 50 -1.64 13.63 4.42
C LEU A 50 -2.94 13.42 3.63
N SER A 51 -3.65 12.32 3.91
CA SER A 51 -4.92 12.04 3.26
C SER A 51 -5.97 13.12 3.55
N ASP A 52 -6.05 13.56 4.79
CA ASP A 52 -6.99 14.61 5.21
C ASP A 52 -6.68 15.94 4.50
N GLN A 53 -5.42 16.32 4.39
CA GLN A 53 -5.02 17.55 3.67
C GLN A 53 -5.35 17.47 2.18
N LEU A 54 -5.14 16.31 1.55
CA LEU A 54 -5.52 16.12 0.14
C LEU A 54 -7.03 16.18 -0.07
N VAL A 55 -7.83 15.59 0.83
CA VAL A 55 -9.30 15.69 0.80
C VAL A 55 -9.75 17.14 0.98
N MET A 56 -9.17 17.86 1.94
CA MET A 56 -9.48 19.28 2.14
C MET A 56 -9.14 20.12 0.91
N ALA A 57 -8.01 19.90 0.28
CA ALA A 57 -7.62 20.59 -0.95
C ALA A 57 -8.59 20.30 -2.09
N LEU A 58 -8.95 19.04 -2.31
CA LEU A 58 -9.93 18.62 -3.30
C LEU A 58 -11.28 19.32 -3.09
N GLN A 59 -11.76 19.34 -1.84
CA GLN A 59 -13.05 19.97 -1.49
C GLN A 59 -13.02 21.49 -1.66
N ARG A 60 -11.91 22.15 -1.28
CA ARG A 60 -11.71 23.58 -1.52
C ARG A 60 -11.83 23.93 -3.00
N ASP A 61 -11.35 23.07 -3.88
CA ASP A 61 -11.35 23.26 -5.31
C ASP A 61 -12.66 22.72 -5.98
N GLY A 62 -13.71 22.46 -5.17
CA GLY A 62 -15.04 22.05 -5.62
C GLY A 62 -15.20 20.54 -5.87
N GLY A 63 -14.18 19.74 -5.60
CA GLY A 63 -14.25 18.29 -5.71
C GLY A 63 -15.06 17.64 -4.58
N ARG A 64 -15.42 16.37 -4.78
CA ARG A 64 -16.21 15.59 -3.81
C ARG A 64 -15.57 14.23 -3.56
N VAL A 65 -15.59 13.79 -2.31
CA VAL A 65 -15.19 12.44 -1.91
C VAL A 65 -16.42 11.65 -1.49
N HIS A 66 -16.66 10.53 -2.13
CA HIS A 66 -17.76 9.64 -1.83
C HIS A 66 -17.23 8.36 -1.20
N LEU A 67 -17.31 8.26 0.13
CA LEU A 67 -16.98 7.05 0.86
C LEU A 67 -18.09 6.02 0.75
N ARG A 68 -17.75 4.72 0.86
CA ARG A 68 -18.69 3.59 0.72
C ARG A 68 -19.41 3.57 -0.63
N HIS A 69 -18.74 4.06 -1.67
CA HIS A 69 -19.19 4.04 -3.05
C HIS A 69 -18.22 3.18 -3.85
N ARG A 70 -18.65 2.02 -4.29
CA ARG A 70 -17.83 1.06 -5.04
C ARG A 70 -18.16 1.18 -6.52
N ALA A 71 -17.21 1.61 -7.34
CA ALA A 71 -17.33 1.49 -8.79
C ALA A 71 -17.34 0.00 -9.17
N VAL A 72 -18.35 -0.43 -9.89
CA VAL A 72 -18.56 -1.83 -10.28
C VAL A 72 -18.55 -2.04 -11.79
N LYS A 73 -18.69 -0.97 -12.58
CA LYS A 73 -18.65 -1.04 -14.04
C LYS A 73 -18.24 0.29 -14.63
N LEU A 74 -17.42 0.23 -15.67
CA LEU A 74 -17.01 1.36 -16.51
C LEU A 74 -17.43 1.06 -17.96
N GLU A 75 -18.11 1.98 -18.60
CA GLU A 75 -18.53 1.89 -19.99
C GLU A 75 -18.19 3.18 -20.70
N ARG A 76 -17.62 3.10 -21.91
CA ARG A 76 -17.40 4.27 -22.75
C ARG A 76 -18.62 4.48 -23.62
N ASP A 77 -19.21 5.65 -23.53
CA ASP A 77 -20.22 6.12 -24.49
C ASP A 77 -19.46 6.77 -25.66
N HIS A 78 -19.44 6.11 -26.80
CA HIS A 78 -18.68 6.57 -27.96
C HIS A 78 -19.34 7.76 -28.65
N ASP A 79 -20.67 7.88 -28.58
CA ASP A 79 -21.42 8.97 -29.22
C ASP A 79 -21.23 10.29 -28.46
N LEU A 80 -21.18 10.20 -27.13
CA LEU A 80 -21.00 11.35 -26.24
C LEU A 80 -19.55 11.60 -25.84
N ALA A 81 -18.64 10.69 -26.20
CA ALA A 81 -17.23 10.68 -25.75
C ALA A 81 -17.09 10.77 -24.23
N GLU A 82 -18.07 10.28 -23.48
CA GLU A 82 -18.13 10.26 -22.02
C GLU A 82 -17.95 8.86 -21.46
N TRP A 83 -17.54 8.78 -20.19
CA TRP A 83 -17.57 7.56 -19.43
C TRP A 83 -18.83 7.49 -18.57
N LEU A 84 -19.40 6.30 -18.50
CA LEU A 84 -20.48 5.96 -17.60
C LEU A 84 -19.96 5.03 -16.51
N VAL A 85 -19.98 5.50 -15.28
CA VAL A 85 -19.51 4.76 -14.11
C VAL A 85 -20.72 4.25 -13.33
N THR A 86 -20.89 2.94 -13.26
CA THR A 86 -21.89 2.36 -12.35
C THR A 86 -21.24 2.17 -10.98
N VAL A 87 -21.89 2.70 -9.97
CA VAL A 87 -21.43 2.73 -8.59
C VAL A 87 -22.45 2.02 -7.70
N ASP A 88 -21.98 1.11 -6.85
CA ASP A 88 -22.76 0.54 -5.76
C ASP A 88 -22.54 1.40 -4.50
N ALA A 89 -23.57 2.16 -4.15
CA ALA A 89 -23.57 3.09 -3.02
C ALA A 89 -24.31 2.46 -1.85
N HIS A 90 -23.61 2.20 -0.74
CA HIS A 90 -24.09 1.42 0.40
C HIS A 90 -25.54 1.76 0.89
N ALA A 91 -25.89 3.04 0.89
CA ALA A 91 -27.20 3.49 1.38
C ALA A 91 -28.21 3.85 0.26
N GLN A 92 -27.75 3.97 -0.99
CA GLN A 92 -28.52 4.53 -2.11
C GLN A 92 -28.73 3.53 -3.25
N GLY A 93 -28.14 2.33 -3.12
CA GLY A 93 -28.19 1.32 -4.19
C GLY A 93 -27.28 1.68 -5.37
N LYS A 94 -27.65 1.25 -6.56
CA LYS A 94 -26.82 1.51 -7.76
C LYS A 94 -27.06 2.90 -8.32
N LEU A 95 -25.97 3.64 -8.49
CA LEU A 95 -25.93 4.96 -9.12
C LEU A 95 -25.20 4.88 -10.46
N ARG A 96 -25.53 5.79 -11.37
CA ARG A 96 -24.80 5.98 -12.62
C ARG A 96 -24.27 7.40 -12.67
N LEU A 97 -22.96 7.52 -12.82
CA LEU A 97 -22.24 8.78 -12.89
C LEU A 97 -21.63 8.94 -14.28
N LYS A 98 -21.63 10.15 -14.80
CA LYS A 98 -20.95 10.51 -16.05
C LYS A 98 -19.65 11.23 -15.75
N ALA A 99 -18.61 10.96 -16.53
CA ALA A 99 -17.34 11.63 -16.44
C ALA A 99 -16.69 11.75 -17.84
N SER A 100 -16.06 12.87 -18.12
CA SER A 100 -15.25 13.05 -19.33
C SER A 100 -13.98 12.18 -19.27
N GLU A 101 -13.38 12.07 -18.08
CA GLU A 101 -12.14 11.34 -17.85
C GLU A 101 -12.23 10.52 -16.57
N ILE A 102 -11.47 9.41 -16.52
CA ILE A 102 -11.35 8.55 -15.34
C ILE A 102 -9.89 8.33 -15.04
N VAL A 103 -9.51 8.56 -13.78
CA VAL A 103 -8.23 8.14 -13.23
C VAL A 103 -8.48 6.93 -12.32
N CYS A 104 -7.94 5.77 -12.69
CA CYS A 104 -8.09 4.54 -11.93
C CYS A 104 -6.81 4.25 -11.14
N SER A 105 -6.90 4.24 -9.82
CA SER A 105 -5.79 3.91 -8.90
C SER A 105 -5.80 2.46 -8.43
N LEU A 106 -6.66 1.61 -8.99
CA LEU A 106 -6.67 0.18 -8.69
C LEU A 106 -5.51 -0.54 -9.40
N PRO A 107 -5.09 -1.71 -8.92
CA PRO A 107 -4.17 -2.56 -9.66
C PRO A 107 -4.69 -2.81 -11.08
N PRO A 108 -3.85 -2.72 -12.12
CA PRO A 108 -4.30 -2.85 -13.52
C PRO A 108 -5.05 -4.15 -13.80
N GLN A 109 -4.71 -5.23 -13.10
CA GLN A 109 -5.36 -6.54 -13.21
C GLN A 109 -6.86 -6.51 -12.85
N CYS A 110 -7.31 -5.47 -12.13
CA CYS A 110 -8.73 -5.29 -11.79
C CYS A 110 -9.55 -4.66 -12.93
N LEU A 111 -8.92 -4.06 -13.93
CA LEU A 111 -9.60 -3.33 -15.00
C LEU A 111 -10.53 -4.23 -15.85
N PRO A 112 -10.18 -5.46 -16.25
CA PRO A 112 -11.09 -6.33 -16.99
C PRO A 112 -12.41 -6.61 -16.26
N GLY A 113 -12.38 -6.64 -14.93
CA GLY A 113 -13.59 -6.78 -14.11
C GLY A 113 -14.47 -5.54 -14.07
N LEU A 114 -13.90 -4.36 -14.34
CA LEU A 114 -14.64 -3.09 -14.39
C LEU A 114 -15.10 -2.73 -15.80
N ILE A 115 -14.35 -3.15 -16.84
CA ILE A 115 -14.65 -2.90 -18.26
C ILE A 115 -14.99 -4.25 -18.89
N PRO A 116 -16.27 -4.70 -18.79
CA PRO A 116 -16.65 -6.03 -19.24
C PRO A 116 -16.66 -6.21 -20.76
N ASP A 117 -16.74 -5.12 -21.52
CA ASP A 117 -16.64 -5.16 -22.96
C ASP A 117 -15.16 -5.17 -23.40
N PRO A 118 -14.64 -6.30 -23.91
CA PRO A 118 -13.24 -6.40 -24.31
C PRO A 118 -12.85 -5.42 -25.42
N GLN A 119 -13.81 -4.94 -26.23
CA GLN A 119 -13.54 -4.01 -27.33
C GLN A 119 -13.18 -2.60 -26.83
N GLN A 120 -13.55 -2.27 -25.61
CA GLN A 120 -13.21 -0.99 -24.97
C GLN A 120 -11.78 -0.94 -24.44
N MET A 121 -11.04 -2.04 -24.57
CA MET A 121 -9.65 -2.15 -24.13
C MET A 121 -8.78 -2.72 -25.27
N PRO A 122 -7.69 -2.04 -25.66
CA PRO A 122 -6.80 -2.56 -26.70
C PRO A 122 -6.32 -3.97 -26.38
N GLU A 123 -6.32 -4.85 -27.39
CA GLU A 123 -5.91 -6.26 -27.23
C GLU A 123 -4.48 -6.37 -26.67
N ALA A 124 -3.55 -5.56 -27.20
CA ALA A 124 -2.17 -5.54 -26.71
C ALA A 124 -2.08 -5.21 -25.22
N TYR A 125 -2.95 -4.33 -24.72
CA TYR A 125 -3.00 -3.99 -23.29
C TYR A 125 -3.59 -5.13 -22.45
N ARG A 126 -4.64 -5.78 -22.92
CA ARG A 126 -5.22 -6.96 -22.26
C ARG A 126 -4.17 -8.09 -22.14
N ASN A 127 -3.49 -8.39 -23.23
CA ASN A 127 -2.42 -9.39 -23.24
C ASN A 127 -1.28 -8.99 -22.27
N HIS A 128 -0.97 -7.71 -22.16
CA HIS A 128 0.00 -7.23 -21.19
C HIS A 128 -0.47 -7.44 -19.75
N LEU A 129 -1.75 -7.20 -19.43
CA LEU A 129 -2.30 -7.44 -18.10
C LEU A 129 -2.13 -8.89 -17.64
N ASP A 130 -2.30 -9.86 -18.56
CA ASP A 130 -2.14 -11.29 -18.29
C ASP A 130 -0.68 -11.66 -17.95
N THR A 131 0.29 -10.84 -18.36
CA THR A 131 1.71 -11.05 -18.05
C THR A 131 2.13 -10.46 -16.70
N LEU A 132 1.30 -9.61 -16.09
CA LEU A 132 1.61 -8.96 -14.83
C LEU A 132 1.60 -9.98 -13.70
N LYS A 133 2.68 -9.97 -12.92
CA LYS A 133 2.75 -10.80 -11.72
C LYS A 133 1.84 -10.25 -10.63
N ALA A 134 1.41 -11.13 -9.73
CA ALA A 134 0.72 -10.71 -8.52
C ALA A 134 1.59 -9.72 -7.73
N PRO A 135 1.01 -8.66 -7.15
CA PRO A 135 1.76 -7.74 -6.29
C PRO A 135 2.26 -8.47 -5.05
N SER A 136 3.32 -7.95 -4.43
CA SER A 136 3.75 -8.45 -3.12
C SER A 136 2.69 -8.17 -2.06
N GLY A 137 2.64 -9.02 -1.04
CA GLY A 137 1.86 -8.82 0.17
C GLY A 137 2.74 -8.43 1.35
N ALA A 138 2.13 -8.01 2.44
CA ALA A 138 2.80 -7.81 3.70
C ALA A 138 1.95 -8.34 4.85
N ILE A 139 2.64 -8.90 5.84
CA ILE A 139 2.04 -9.19 7.14
C ILE A 139 2.45 -8.06 8.05
N VAL A 140 1.45 -7.41 8.66
CA VAL A 140 1.68 -6.26 9.52
C VAL A 140 1.07 -6.50 10.88
N PHE A 141 1.88 -6.31 11.92
CA PHE A 141 1.45 -6.27 13.31
C PHE A 141 1.40 -4.82 13.77
N TYR A 142 0.32 -4.45 14.43
CA TYR A 142 0.15 -3.17 15.09
C TYR A 142 0.01 -3.41 16.59
N GLY A 143 0.83 -2.75 17.38
CA GLY A 143 0.81 -2.83 18.82
C GLY A 143 1.03 -1.48 19.48
N ALA A 144 0.74 -1.41 20.76
CA ALA A 144 1.10 -0.32 21.63
C ALA A 144 1.84 -0.88 22.85
N VAL A 145 2.82 -0.13 23.32
CA VAL A 145 3.60 -0.45 24.52
C VAL A 145 3.77 0.78 25.38
N GLU A 146 3.91 0.60 26.68
CA GLU A 146 4.35 1.68 27.56
C GLU A 146 5.78 2.07 27.20
N ARG A 147 6.05 3.37 27.06
CA ARG A 147 7.34 3.85 26.55
C ARG A 147 8.52 3.44 27.43
N HIS A 148 8.32 3.29 28.72
CA HIS A 148 9.37 2.86 29.65
C HIS A 148 9.89 1.43 29.42
N TYR A 149 9.19 0.61 28.60
CA TYR A 149 9.70 -0.70 28.16
C TYR A 149 10.62 -0.60 26.96
N LEU A 150 10.70 0.55 26.29
CA LEU A 150 11.61 0.77 25.18
C LEU A 150 12.94 1.35 25.69
N PRO A 151 14.07 1.03 25.04
CA PRO A 151 15.33 1.73 25.31
C PRO A 151 15.17 3.25 25.11
N ASP A 152 15.88 4.05 25.91
CA ASP A 152 15.86 5.52 25.82
C ASP A 152 16.31 6.03 24.44
N ASP A 153 17.23 5.30 23.81
CA ASP A 153 17.77 5.58 22.47
C ASP A 153 17.08 4.76 21.36
N CYS A 154 15.87 4.25 21.61
CA CYS A 154 15.14 3.45 20.64
C CYS A 154 14.94 4.22 19.31
N PRO A 155 15.51 3.76 18.20
CA PRO A 155 15.35 4.43 16.93
C PRO A 155 13.91 4.27 16.42
N GLY A 156 13.42 5.28 15.69
CA GLY A 156 12.08 5.26 15.09
C GLY A 156 11.89 4.18 14.04
N HIS A 157 12.99 3.67 13.46
CA HIS A 157 12.97 2.60 12.47
C HIS A 157 14.13 1.62 12.71
N LEU A 158 13.80 0.33 12.66
CA LEU A 158 14.76 -0.76 12.71
C LEU A 158 14.46 -1.73 11.57
N GLN A 159 15.52 -2.29 11.01
CA GLN A 159 15.40 -3.36 10.04
C GLN A 159 16.31 -4.52 10.45
N ARG A 160 15.74 -5.70 10.50
CA ARG A 160 16.45 -6.93 10.85
C ARG A 160 16.30 -7.95 9.72
N ASP A 161 17.43 -8.53 9.33
CA ASP A 161 17.46 -9.59 8.33
C ASP A 161 17.30 -10.93 9.03
N GLU A 162 16.16 -11.55 8.80
CA GLU A 162 15.82 -12.87 9.35
C GLU A 162 15.61 -13.87 8.22
N GLU A 163 15.97 -15.13 8.46
CA GLU A 163 15.72 -16.21 7.51
C GLU A 163 14.22 -16.53 7.42
N SER A 164 13.53 -16.49 8.54
CA SER A 164 12.08 -16.68 8.64
C SER A 164 11.52 -15.76 9.75
N PRO A 165 10.44 -15.05 9.47
CA PRO A 165 9.59 -15.00 8.27
C PRO A 165 10.16 -14.14 7.13
N GLY A 166 11.38 -13.66 7.22
CA GLY A 166 12.05 -12.79 6.26
C GLY A 166 12.51 -11.48 6.89
N SER A 167 12.91 -10.51 6.07
CA SER A 167 13.37 -9.21 6.57
C SER A 167 12.25 -8.50 7.34
N LEU A 168 12.47 -8.28 8.62
CA LEU A 168 11.56 -7.61 9.53
C LEU A 168 11.85 -6.12 9.56
N PHE A 169 10.83 -5.30 9.32
CA PHE A 169 10.89 -3.86 9.50
C PHE A 169 10.03 -3.46 10.70
N LEU A 170 10.61 -2.68 11.61
CA LEU A 170 9.94 -2.13 12.78
C LEU A 170 9.88 -0.61 12.67
N SER A 171 8.72 -0.05 12.95
CA SER A 171 8.52 1.39 13.13
C SER A 171 7.98 1.65 14.52
N VAL A 172 8.65 2.53 15.25
CA VAL A 172 8.29 2.93 16.62
C VAL A 172 7.99 4.41 16.62
N SER A 173 6.87 4.82 17.23
CA SER A 173 6.53 6.24 17.33
C SER A 173 7.51 6.98 18.23
N HIS A 174 7.84 8.23 17.88
CA HIS A 174 8.56 9.12 18.78
C HIS A 174 7.62 9.70 19.84
N ASP A 175 8.20 10.16 20.92
CA ASP A 175 7.44 10.86 21.94
C ASP A 175 6.92 12.19 21.38
N GLY A 176 5.66 12.52 21.68
CA GLY A 176 5.03 13.74 21.22
C GLY A 176 4.72 13.85 19.72
N ASP A 177 4.94 12.79 18.91
CA ASP A 177 4.65 12.82 17.46
C ASP A 177 3.15 12.67 17.11
N GLY A 178 2.30 12.48 18.11
CA GLY A 178 0.84 12.38 17.97
C GLY A 178 0.34 11.00 17.50
N ARG A 179 1.20 9.99 17.41
CA ARG A 179 0.82 8.61 16.99
C ARG A 179 0.46 7.70 18.16
N ALA A 180 0.76 8.11 19.39
CA ALA A 180 0.41 7.39 20.61
C ALA A 180 0.00 8.37 21.71
N PRO A 181 -0.80 7.95 22.70
CA PRO A 181 -1.01 8.72 23.92
C PRO A 181 0.31 9.00 24.65
N GLU A 182 0.30 10.02 25.52
CA GLU A 182 1.44 10.34 26.37
C GLU A 182 1.88 9.12 27.19
N GLY A 183 3.18 8.88 27.27
CA GLY A 183 3.77 7.75 27.98
C GLY A 183 3.69 6.40 27.22
N GLN A 184 3.09 6.37 26.04
CA GLN A 184 2.98 5.18 25.21
C GLN A 184 3.72 5.34 23.89
N ALA A 185 3.95 4.20 23.22
CA ALA A 185 4.48 4.16 21.86
C ALA A 185 3.69 3.15 21.01
N THR A 186 3.45 3.51 19.74
CA THR A 186 3.01 2.52 18.76
C THR A 186 4.20 1.78 18.20
N VAL A 187 4.05 0.46 18.05
CA VAL A 187 5.03 -0.42 17.41
C VAL A 187 4.35 -1.10 16.24
N ILE A 188 4.91 -0.89 15.06
CA ILE A 188 4.45 -1.52 13.83
C ILE A 188 5.56 -2.43 13.33
N ALA A 189 5.26 -3.73 13.22
CA ALA A 189 6.17 -4.71 12.67
C ALA A 189 5.63 -5.21 11.33
N SER A 190 6.46 -5.23 10.29
CA SER A 190 6.05 -5.69 8.97
C SER A 190 7.08 -6.60 8.31
N VAL A 191 6.57 -7.58 7.59
CA VAL A 191 7.35 -8.52 6.79
C VAL A 191 6.71 -8.64 5.43
N PHE A 192 7.49 -8.54 4.35
CA PHE A 192 7.01 -8.81 3.01
C PHE A 192 6.81 -10.31 2.80
N THR A 193 5.73 -10.65 2.11
CA THR A 193 5.39 -12.04 1.76
C THR A 193 4.85 -12.11 0.34
N SER A 194 4.93 -13.31 -0.26
CA SER A 194 4.18 -13.56 -1.49
C SER A 194 2.70 -13.68 -1.19
N PRO A 195 1.81 -13.10 -2.01
CA PRO A 195 0.37 -13.33 -1.90
C PRO A 195 -0.04 -14.74 -2.33
N GLU A 196 0.86 -15.47 -3.00
CA GLU A 196 0.63 -16.84 -3.42
C GLU A 196 0.27 -17.73 -2.23
N GLY A 197 -0.79 -18.51 -2.39
CA GLY A 197 -1.32 -19.35 -1.32
C GLY A 197 -2.08 -18.60 -0.21
N TRP A 198 -2.33 -17.28 -0.37
CA TRP A 198 -3.22 -16.52 0.51
C TRP A 198 -4.53 -16.16 -0.18
N LEU A 199 -4.46 -15.82 -1.48
CA LEU A 199 -5.62 -15.32 -2.23
C LEU A 199 -6.68 -16.40 -2.46
N ASP A 200 -6.28 -17.68 -2.48
CA ASP A 200 -7.17 -18.82 -2.70
C ASP A 200 -7.68 -19.47 -1.41
N LEU A 201 -7.32 -18.91 -0.24
CA LEU A 201 -7.78 -19.44 1.04
C LEU A 201 -9.23 -19.01 1.32
N ASP A 202 -10.02 -19.95 1.82
CA ASP A 202 -11.27 -19.60 2.49
C ASP A 202 -10.99 -18.85 3.81
N GLU A 203 -12.02 -18.21 4.36
CA GLU A 203 -11.88 -17.40 5.57
C GLU A 203 -11.29 -18.19 6.75
N LYS A 204 -11.69 -19.46 6.93
CA LYS A 204 -11.21 -20.32 8.01
C LYS A 204 -9.72 -20.64 7.88
N ALA A 205 -9.29 -21.02 6.68
CA ALA A 205 -7.90 -21.32 6.36
C ALA A 205 -7.03 -20.03 6.46
N TYR A 206 -7.56 -18.90 6.00
CA TYR A 206 -6.91 -17.59 6.12
C TYR A 206 -6.66 -17.22 7.59
N GLN A 207 -7.68 -17.31 8.45
CA GLN A 207 -7.56 -16.98 9.87
C GLN A 207 -6.60 -17.93 10.60
N LYS A 208 -6.64 -19.22 10.27
CA LYS A 208 -5.69 -20.22 10.82
C LYS A 208 -4.26 -19.83 10.47
N ARG A 209 -3.96 -19.62 9.19
CA ARG A 209 -2.62 -19.26 8.72
C ARG A 209 -2.12 -17.96 9.33
N LYS A 210 -3.00 -16.97 9.45
CA LYS A 210 -2.70 -15.70 10.12
C LYS A 210 -2.33 -15.88 11.58
N LYS A 211 -3.05 -16.76 12.29
CA LYS A 211 -2.76 -17.10 13.69
C LYS A 211 -1.43 -17.84 13.85
N ASP A 212 -1.14 -18.79 12.96
CA ASP A 212 0.11 -19.55 12.99
C ASP A 212 1.32 -18.63 12.81
N LEU A 213 1.26 -17.71 11.85
CA LEU A 213 2.30 -16.70 11.64
C LEU A 213 2.47 -15.70 12.78
N ARG A 214 1.41 -15.36 13.48
CA ARG A 214 1.51 -14.49 14.66
C ARG A 214 2.24 -15.16 15.82
N ASN A 215 2.20 -16.49 15.88
CA ASN A 215 2.76 -17.28 16.98
C ASN A 215 4.17 -17.81 16.66
N SER A 216 4.66 -17.65 15.41
CA SER A 216 6.04 -17.99 15.00
C SER A 216 7.00 -16.85 15.30
#